data_3d9f2b0a92e21329d5e4288ddd9d4b48
#
_entry.id   3d9f2b0a92e21329d5e4288ddd9d4b48
#
_cell.length_a   1.000
_cell.length_b   1.000
_cell.length_c   1.000
_cell.angle_alpha   90.00
_cell.angle_beta   90.00
_cell.angle_gamma   90.00
#
_symmetry.space_group_name_H-M   'P 1'
#
loop_
_entity.id
_entity.type
_entity.pdbx_description
1 polymer ?
#
loop_
_entity_poly.entity_id
_entity_poly.type
_entity_poly.pdbx_seq_one_letter_code
_entity_poly.pdbx_strand_id
1 'polypeptide(L)'
;VIQGKVLDVVVDIRKGSPTFGHHFSCELSAENQIQLYIPRGFAHGFITLSKTSIFMYKVDQFYKVESEGSITPNDPALGIDWQIPESEWLQSEKDKNHPTLAEATLFEYNEDLYA
;
A
#
# COMPACT_ATOMS: atom_id res chain seq x y z
N VAL A 1 -1.86 8.50 11.56
CA VAL A 1 -0.90 9.59 11.35
C VAL A 1 -0.91 10.49 12.58
N ILE A 2 0.25 10.66 13.18
CA ILE A 2 0.41 11.45 14.41
C ILE A 2 0.62 12.93 14.06
N GLN A 3 1.30 13.18 12.97
CA GLN A 3 1.58 14.54 12.48
C GLN A 3 1.50 14.56 10.96
N GLY A 4 0.92 15.63 10.41
CA GLY A 4 0.82 15.80 8.97
C GLY A 4 -0.32 15.03 8.34
N LYS A 5 -0.21 14.76 7.04
CA LYS A 5 -1.24 14.14 6.23
C LYS A 5 -0.60 13.23 5.18
N VAL A 6 -1.19 12.05 5.00
CA VAL A 6 -0.80 11.11 3.95
C VAL A 6 -2.04 10.67 3.16
N LEU A 7 -1.84 10.28 1.91
CA LEU A 7 -2.79 9.47 1.17
C LEU A 7 -2.35 8.01 1.34
N ASP A 8 -3.18 7.22 1.97
CA ASP A 8 -2.94 5.80 2.19
C ASP A 8 -3.70 5.00 1.14
N VAL A 9 -3.04 4.04 0.52
CA VAL A 9 -3.61 3.25 -0.58
C VAL A 9 -3.40 1.78 -0.32
N VAL A 10 -4.46 0.99 -0.50
CA VAL A 10 -4.41 -0.47 -0.41
C VAL A 10 -4.92 -1.07 -1.70
N VAL A 11 -4.34 -2.20 -2.11
CA VAL A 11 -4.70 -2.91 -3.33
C VAL A 11 -4.97 -4.37 -2.99
N ASP A 12 -6.10 -4.89 -3.47
CA ASP A 12 -6.41 -6.31 -3.32
C ASP A 12 -5.52 -7.12 -4.25
N ILE A 13 -4.65 -7.94 -3.69
CA ILE A 13 -3.74 -8.83 -4.43
C ILE A 13 -4.07 -10.32 -4.24
N ARG A 14 -5.31 -10.61 -3.88
CA ARG A 14 -5.80 -11.99 -3.75
C ARG A 14 -6.33 -12.46 -5.10
N LYS A 15 -5.59 -13.32 -5.78
CA LYS A 15 -5.97 -13.88 -7.08
C LYS A 15 -7.28 -14.64 -6.98
N GLY A 16 -8.24 -14.30 -7.83
CA GLY A 16 -9.59 -14.88 -7.80
C GLY A 16 -10.60 -14.09 -6.97
N SER A 17 -10.17 -13.08 -6.22
CA SER A 17 -11.07 -12.18 -5.51
C SER A 17 -11.92 -11.36 -6.49
N PRO A 18 -13.20 -11.09 -6.16
CA PRO A 18 -14.04 -10.20 -6.98
C PRO A 18 -13.46 -8.78 -7.12
N THR A 19 -12.60 -8.36 -6.19
CA THR A 19 -11.96 -7.04 -6.19
C THR A 19 -10.47 -7.10 -6.49
N PHE A 20 -9.98 -8.21 -7.02
CA PHE A 20 -8.57 -8.34 -7.39
C PHE A 20 -8.11 -7.19 -8.28
N GLY A 21 -6.99 -6.57 -7.91
CA GLY A 21 -6.42 -5.43 -8.65
C GLY A 21 -7.09 -4.09 -8.39
N HIS A 22 -8.20 -4.06 -7.67
CA HIS A 22 -8.85 -2.82 -7.27
C HIS A 22 -8.11 -2.19 -6.09
N HIS A 23 -8.17 -0.88 -5.99
CA HIS A 23 -7.56 -0.15 -4.89
C HIS A 23 -8.60 0.68 -4.13
N PHE A 24 -8.27 0.96 -2.88
CA PHE A 24 -8.97 1.90 -2.02
C PHE A 24 -7.95 2.91 -1.51
N SER A 25 -8.31 4.18 -1.52
CA SER A 25 -7.46 5.24 -1.00
C SER A 25 -8.21 6.07 0.03
N CYS A 26 -7.46 6.55 1.03
CA CYS A 26 -8.01 7.32 2.12
C CYS A 26 -6.97 8.31 2.65
N GLU A 27 -7.38 9.55 2.88
CA GLU A 27 -6.53 10.49 3.60
C GLU A 27 -6.50 10.16 5.09
N LEU A 28 -5.29 10.04 5.62
CA LEU A 28 -5.05 9.90 7.06
C LEU A 28 -4.27 11.11 7.53
N SER A 29 -4.73 11.75 8.60
CA SER A 29 -4.08 12.95 9.12
C SER A 29 -4.18 13.02 10.64
N ALA A 30 -3.32 13.84 11.23
CA ALA A 30 -3.42 14.14 12.66
C ALA A 30 -4.76 14.79 13.01
N GLU A 31 -5.34 15.55 12.08
CA GLU A 31 -6.60 16.25 12.28
C GLU A 31 -7.81 15.32 12.22
N ASN A 32 -7.87 14.41 11.23
CA ASN A 32 -9.02 13.53 11.08
C ASN A 32 -8.99 12.31 12.01
N GLN A 33 -7.81 11.96 12.53
CA GLN A 33 -7.60 10.85 13.46
C GLN A 33 -8.14 9.49 12.96
N ILE A 34 -8.24 9.31 11.66
CA ILE A 34 -8.71 8.07 11.05
C ILE A 34 -7.61 7.02 11.16
N GLN A 35 -7.99 5.82 11.55
CA GLN A 35 -7.16 4.63 11.53
C GLN A 35 -7.66 3.70 10.43
N LEU A 36 -6.73 3.12 9.67
CA LEU A 36 -7.06 2.19 8.60
C LEU A 36 -6.59 0.79 8.97
N TYR A 37 -7.52 -0.16 8.98
CA TYR A 37 -7.21 -1.57 9.14
C TYR A 37 -7.03 -2.19 7.76
N ILE A 38 -5.86 -2.80 7.53
CA ILE A 38 -5.51 -3.44 6.26
C ILE A 38 -5.43 -4.94 6.50
N PRO A 39 -6.38 -5.73 5.96
CA PRO A 39 -6.32 -7.18 6.10
C PRO A 39 -5.13 -7.79 5.38
N ARG A 40 -4.74 -8.99 5.77
CA ARG A 40 -3.77 -9.77 5.01
C ARG A 40 -4.30 -10.03 3.60
N GLY A 41 -3.41 -10.10 2.62
CA GLY A 41 -3.79 -10.28 1.23
C GLY A 41 -3.94 -8.97 0.46
N PHE A 42 -3.59 -7.84 1.06
CA PHE A 42 -3.59 -6.53 0.43
C PHE A 42 -2.19 -5.95 0.39
N ALA A 43 -1.83 -5.34 -0.71
CA ALA A 43 -0.64 -4.50 -0.80
C ALA A 43 -0.97 -3.12 -0.23
N HIS A 44 0.04 -2.45 0.32
CA HIS A 44 -0.14 -1.17 1.01
C HIS A 44 0.98 -0.21 0.63
N GLY A 45 0.63 1.04 0.46
CA GLY A 45 1.57 2.13 0.25
C GLY A 45 0.94 3.45 0.65
N PHE A 46 1.78 4.47 0.79
CA PHE A 46 1.29 5.80 1.08
C PHE A 46 2.20 6.85 0.49
N ILE A 47 1.64 8.06 0.34
CA ILE A 47 2.39 9.24 -0.05
C ILE A 47 2.10 10.38 0.92
N THR A 48 3.13 11.12 1.32
CA THR A 48 2.97 12.27 2.20
C THR A 48 2.42 13.46 1.43
N LEU A 49 1.29 14.00 1.86
CA LEU A 49 0.63 15.15 1.25
C LEU A 49 1.02 16.48 1.89
N SER A 50 1.50 16.44 3.13
CA SER A 50 2.01 17.61 3.86
C SER A 50 3.53 17.70 3.69
N LYS A 51 4.11 18.78 4.21
CA LYS A 51 5.56 18.97 4.15
C LYS A 51 6.32 17.83 4.84
N THR A 52 5.80 17.40 5.99
CA THR A 52 6.34 16.27 6.76
C THR A 52 5.18 15.46 7.33
N SER A 53 5.44 14.20 7.68
CA SER A 53 4.46 13.38 8.37
C SER A 53 5.15 12.43 9.35
N ILE A 54 4.42 12.08 10.41
CA ILE A 54 4.77 10.98 11.31
C ILE A 54 3.69 9.94 11.13
N PHE A 55 4.08 8.81 10.57
CA PHE A 55 3.21 7.67 10.28
C PHE A 55 3.53 6.54 11.23
N MET A 56 2.51 6.10 12.00
CA MET A 56 2.65 4.99 12.93
C MET A 56 1.75 3.85 12.50
N TYR A 57 2.28 2.63 12.54
CA TYR A 57 1.50 1.45 12.20
C TYR A 57 1.86 0.29 13.12
N LYS A 58 0.95 -0.67 13.20
CA LYS A 58 1.14 -1.92 13.92
C LYS A 58 0.92 -3.07 12.95
N VAL A 59 1.69 -4.12 13.13
CA VAL A 59 1.56 -5.34 12.33
C VAL A 59 1.24 -6.52 13.23
N ASP A 60 0.57 -7.53 12.68
CA ASP A 60 0.14 -8.71 13.43
C ASP A 60 1.10 -9.91 13.33
N GLN A 61 2.26 -9.70 12.69
CA GLN A 61 3.32 -10.69 12.55
C GLN A 61 4.70 -10.03 12.60
N PHE A 62 5.70 -10.79 13.01
CA PHE A 62 7.08 -10.30 12.99
C PHE A 62 7.59 -10.15 11.57
N TYR A 63 8.43 -9.14 11.36
CA TYR A 63 9.06 -8.89 10.08
C TYR A 63 9.99 -10.03 9.68
N LYS A 64 9.88 -10.47 8.43
CA LYS A 64 10.77 -11.45 7.80
C LYS A 64 11.11 -10.98 6.39
N VAL A 65 12.38 -10.74 6.12
CA VAL A 65 12.82 -10.24 4.82
C VAL A 65 12.44 -11.19 3.68
N GLU A 66 12.49 -12.50 3.91
CA GLU A 66 12.14 -13.52 2.91
C GLU A 66 10.66 -13.56 2.57
N SER A 67 9.83 -12.95 3.40
CA SER A 67 8.38 -12.85 3.19
C SER A 67 7.95 -11.50 2.58
N GLU A 68 8.90 -10.62 2.32
CA GLU A 68 8.63 -9.32 1.74
C GLU A 68 8.21 -9.44 0.28
N GLY A 69 7.16 -8.71 -0.09
CA GLY A 69 6.71 -8.61 -1.47
C GLY A 69 6.34 -7.16 -1.77
N SER A 70 6.23 -6.83 -3.04
CA SER A 70 5.97 -5.45 -3.45
C SER A 70 5.37 -5.36 -4.85
N ILE A 71 4.76 -4.20 -5.13
CA ILE A 71 4.24 -3.83 -6.45
C ILE A 71 4.63 -2.39 -6.71
N THR A 72 4.98 -2.07 -7.97
CA THR A 72 5.28 -0.69 -8.31
C THR A 72 4.03 0.20 -8.21
N PRO A 73 4.12 1.34 -7.50
CA PRO A 73 2.95 2.20 -7.28
C PRO A 73 2.43 2.89 -8.53
N ASN A 74 3.23 2.99 -9.57
CA ASN A 74 2.87 3.64 -10.84
C ASN A 74 2.39 2.65 -11.90
N ASP A 75 2.09 1.41 -11.55
CA ASP A 75 1.58 0.42 -12.50
C ASP A 75 0.26 0.93 -13.11
N PRO A 76 0.18 1.12 -14.43
CA PRO A 76 -1.05 1.58 -15.08
C PRO A 76 -2.25 0.66 -14.84
N ALA A 77 -2.01 -0.62 -14.61
CA ALA A 77 -3.06 -1.60 -14.33
C ALA A 77 -3.77 -1.32 -13.00
N LEU A 78 -3.14 -0.61 -12.07
CA LEU A 78 -3.72 -0.24 -10.78
C LEU A 78 -4.56 1.04 -10.88
N GLY A 79 -4.20 1.97 -11.75
CA GLY A 79 -4.93 3.22 -11.96
C GLY A 79 -5.00 4.12 -10.73
N ILE A 80 -3.99 4.10 -9.87
CA ILE A 80 -4.00 4.87 -8.62
C ILE A 80 -3.70 6.34 -8.89
N ASP A 81 -4.57 7.22 -8.38
CA ASP A 81 -4.30 8.66 -8.35
C ASP A 81 -3.61 9.01 -7.03
N TRP A 82 -2.31 9.24 -7.10
CA TRP A 82 -1.49 9.59 -5.94
C TRP A 82 -1.55 11.06 -5.57
N GLN A 83 -2.28 11.90 -6.35
CA GLN A 83 -2.47 13.34 -6.14
C GLN A 83 -1.22 14.19 -6.31
N ILE A 84 -0.04 13.59 -6.34
CA ILE A 84 1.24 14.27 -6.56
C ILE A 84 1.87 13.68 -7.83
N PRO A 85 2.34 14.51 -8.78
CA PRO A 85 2.99 14.00 -9.98
C PRO A 85 4.18 13.11 -9.65
N GLU A 86 4.34 12.03 -10.41
CA GLU A 86 5.44 11.08 -10.21
C GLU A 86 6.82 11.74 -10.22
N SER A 87 6.98 12.81 -11.02
CA SER A 87 8.23 13.58 -11.09
C SER A 87 8.63 14.24 -9.77
N GLU A 88 7.68 14.41 -8.85
CA GLU A 88 7.91 15.01 -7.53
C GLU A 88 8.04 13.96 -6.42
N TRP A 89 7.95 12.66 -6.75
CA TRP A 89 8.07 11.60 -5.75
C TRP A 89 9.51 11.45 -5.29
N LEU A 90 9.67 11.33 -3.98
CA LEU A 90 10.93 10.91 -3.36
C LEU A 90 10.74 9.50 -2.82
N GLN A 91 11.42 8.54 -3.44
CA GLN A 91 11.31 7.13 -3.08
C GLN A 91 12.68 6.59 -2.71
N SER A 92 12.70 5.55 -1.84
CA SER A 92 13.92 4.79 -1.60
C SER A 92 14.32 4.04 -2.88
N GLU A 93 15.59 3.64 -2.99
CA GLU A 93 16.04 2.85 -4.14
C GLU A 93 15.26 1.52 -4.24
N LYS A 94 14.93 0.92 -3.11
CA LYS A 94 14.11 -0.27 -3.05
C LYS A 94 12.72 -0.02 -3.65
N ASP A 95 12.08 1.10 -3.32
CA ASP A 95 10.73 1.42 -3.79
C ASP A 95 10.68 1.79 -5.27
N LYS A 96 11.80 2.11 -5.88
CA LYS A 96 11.90 2.40 -7.32
C LYS A 96 11.96 1.14 -8.19
N ASN A 97 12.20 -0.02 -7.59
CA ASN A 97 12.52 -1.28 -8.30
C ASN A 97 11.54 -2.40 -7.94
N HIS A 98 10.25 -2.09 -7.91
CA HIS A 98 9.20 -3.07 -7.63
C HIS A 98 8.62 -3.64 -8.93
N PRO A 99 8.15 -4.90 -8.89
CA PRO A 99 7.48 -5.50 -10.04
C PRO A 99 6.09 -4.91 -10.28
N THR A 100 5.57 -5.09 -11.48
CA THR A 100 4.17 -4.79 -11.80
C THR A 100 3.24 -5.80 -11.13
N LEU A 101 1.93 -5.50 -11.10
CA LEU A 101 0.93 -6.45 -10.57
C LEU A 101 1.00 -7.80 -11.30
N ALA A 102 1.23 -7.79 -12.61
CA ALA A 102 1.32 -9.02 -13.41
C ALA A 102 2.50 -9.91 -13.01
N GLU A 103 3.57 -9.33 -12.47
CA GLU A 103 4.80 -10.03 -12.10
C GLU A 103 4.97 -10.22 -10.58
N ALA A 104 4.14 -9.57 -9.78
CA ALA A 104 4.25 -9.59 -8.33
C ALA A 104 3.84 -10.94 -7.73
N THR A 105 4.35 -11.21 -6.53
CA THR A 105 3.88 -12.34 -5.73
C THR A 105 2.48 -12.03 -5.20
N LEU A 106 1.53 -12.94 -5.48
CA LEU A 106 0.12 -12.78 -5.14
C LEU A 106 -0.31 -13.85 -4.14
N PHE A 107 -1.46 -13.62 -3.51
CA PHE A 107 -2.12 -14.60 -2.65
C PHE A 107 -3.30 -15.22 -3.37
N GLU A 108 -3.72 -16.41 -2.96
CA GLU A 108 -4.94 -17.03 -3.46
C GLU A 108 -6.14 -16.58 -2.62
N TYR A 109 -7.23 -16.21 -3.27
CA TYR A 109 -8.43 -15.72 -2.57
C TYR A 109 -9.00 -16.73 -1.59
N ASN A 110 -8.92 -18.02 -1.92
CA ASN A 110 -9.47 -19.10 -1.11
C ASN A 110 -8.54 -19.54 0.04
N GLU A 111 -7.35 -18.97 0.12
CA GLU A 111 -6.39 -19.31 1.17
C GLU A 111 -6.73 -18.60 2.47
N ASP A 112 -6.68 -19.30 3.58
CA ASP A 112 -6.81 -18.68 4.90
C ASP A 112 -5.46 -18.09 5.33
N LEU A 113 -5.30 -16.78 5.13
CA LEU A 113 -4.05 -16.09 5.42
C LEU A 113 -3.82 -15.87 6.93
N TYR A 114 -4.82 -16.18 7.76
CA TYR A 114 -4.73 -16.08 9.22
C TYR A 114 -4.54 -17.44 9.91
N ALA A 115 -4.52 -18.50 9.14
CA ALA A 115 -4.33 -19.84 9.66
C ALA A 115 -2.92 -20.10 10.21
#